data_323ffba77aa6e28ba3f48d53ea406736
#
_entry.id   323ffba77aa6e28ba3f48d53ea406736
#
_cell.length_a   1.000
_cell.length_b   1.000
_cell.length_c   1.000
_cell.angle_alpha   90.00
_cell.angle_beta   90.00
_cell.angle_gamma   90.00
#
_symmetry.space_group_name_H-M   'P 1'
#
loop_
_entity.id
_entity.type
_entity.pdbx_description
1 polymer ?
#
loop_
_entity_poly.entity_id
_entity_poly.type
_entity_poly.pdbx_seq_one_letter_code
_entity_poly.pdbx_strand_id
1 'polypeptide(L)'
;PTGLVIDLQLPETDYLNRARVRFDQAIREGLGENDASVRGILVERMLGVLLQAREAQVSVARECLAVYTGLDTERGLLVLTWAQATVYQLLSQVSARADRDATEALSPAARAAEQPDPLLSLLADVRRRSAVASKLELSAVLLEDFLQYGHTAWMAQDDRHLLSIRTLYYRSALG
;
A
#
# COMPACT_ATOMS: atom_id res chain seq x y z
N PRO A 1 5.39 17.14 7.02
CA PRO A 1 4.92 15.80 7.42
C PRO A 1 5.14 14.73 6.36
N THR A 2 5.77 15.07 5.23
CA THR A 2 6.04 14.13 4.11
C THR A 2 7.04 13.01 4.45
N GLY A 3 7.92 13.20 5.44
CA GLY A 3 8.90 12.19 5.84
C GLY A 3 8.31 10.95 6.53
N LEU A 4 7.14 11.07 7.17
CA LEU A 4 6.46 9.94 7.83
C LEU A 4 5.77 9.01 6.83
N VAL A 5 5.31 9.54 5.70
CA VAL A 5 4.61 8.74 4.65
C VAL A 5 5.58 7.81 3.92
N ILE A 6 6.84 8.24 3.72
CA ILE A 6 7.86 7.43 3.02
C ILE A 6 8.23 6.17 3.83
N ASP A 7 8.25 6.28 5.15
CA ASP A 7 8.57 5.17 6.04
C ASP A 7 7.44 4.13 6.15
N LEU A 8 6.24 4.40 5.62
CA LEU A 8 5.12 3.47 5.57
C LEU A 8 5.33 2.25 4.65
N GLN A 9 6.37 2.25 3.83
CA GLN A 9 6.75 1.10 3.00
C GLN A 9 7.56 0.04 3.77
N LEU A 10 7.98 0.35 4.99
CA LEU A 10 8.74 -0.57 5.82
C LEU A 10 7.83 -1.57 6.54
N PRO A 11 8.36 -2.75 6.90
CA PRO A 11 7.73 -3.62 7.87
C PRO A 11 7.33 -2.84 9.13
N GLU A 12 6.20 -3.19 9.73
CA GLU A 12 5.63 -2.43 10.85
C GLU A 12 6.62 -2.22 11.99
N THR A 13 7.38 -3.25 12.34
CA THR A 13 8.39 -3.19 13.40
C THR A 13 9.49 -2.16 13.10
N ASP A 14 10.00 -2.12 11.87
CA ASP A 14 11.04 -1.18 11.47
C ASP A 14 10.51 0.26 11.41
N TYR A 15 9.29 0.42 10.95
CA TYR A 15 8.60 1.69 10.94
C TYR A 15 8.44 2.25 12.36
N LEU A 16 7.94 1.44 13.30
CA LEU A 16 7.75 1.84 14.69
C LEU A 16 9.08 2.18 15.38
N ASN A 17 10.12 1.40 15.14
CA ASN A 17 11.45 1.67 15.70
C ASN A 17 12.01 3.01 15.20
N ARG A 18 11.89 3.30 13.91
CA ARG A 18 12.32 4.58 13.34
C ARG A 18 11.49 5.74 13.86
N ALA A 19 10.18 5.57 13.96
CA ALA A 19 9.28 6.59 14.52
C ALA A 19 9.63 6.90 15.99
N ARG A 20 9.90 5.86 16.78
CA ARG A 20 10.32 5.99 18.19
C ARG A 20 11.57 6.85 18.33
N VAL A 21 12.61 6.58 17.56
CA VAL A 21 13.87 7.35 17.59
C VAL A 21 13.62 8.81 17.19
N ARG A 22 12.85 9.04 16.13
CA ARG A 22 12.53 10.39 15.67
C ARG A 22 11.70 11.19 16.69
N PHE A 23 10.73 10.55 17.34
CA PHE A 23 9.93 11.20 18.37
C PHE A 23 10.75 11.53 19.60
N ASP A 24 11.60 10.61 20.07
CA ASP A 24 12.50 10.90 21.20
C ASP A 24 13.42 12.09 20.91
N GLN A 25 14.00 12.11 19.71
CA GLN A 25 14.85 13.21 19.27
C GLN A 25 14.08 14.54 19.18
N ALA A 26 12.89 14.53 18.56
CA ALA A 26 12.07 15.72 18.40
C ALA A 26 11.60 16.29 19.75
N ILE A 27 11.28 15.43 20.73
CA ILE A 27 10.89 15.85 22.08
C ILE A 27 12.09 16.46 22.79
N ARG A 28 13.27 15.87 22.68
CA ARG A 28 14.50 16.40 23.27
C ARG A 28 14.86 17.77 22.69
N GLU A 29 14.86 17.89 21.38
CA GLU A 29 15.27 19.12 20.69
C GLU A 29 14.18 20.20 20.73
N GLY A 30 12.91 19.83 20.54
CA GLY A 30 11.81 20.77 20.43
C GLY A 30 11.25 21.26 21.77
N LEU A 31 11.20 20.39 22.77
CA LEU A 31 10.66 20.71 24.11
C LEU A 31 11.74 20.86 25.15
N GLY A 32 13.01 20.55 24.86
CA GLY A 32 14.10 20.58 25.82
C GLY A 32 13.95 19.55 26.95
N GLU A 33 13.10 18.54 26.78
CA GLU A 33 12.84 17.54 27.80
C GLU A 33 13.98 16.52 27.85
N ASN A 34 14.72 16.51 28.95
CA ASN A 34 15.90 15.69 29.17
C ASN A 34 15.63 14.45 30.04
N ASP A 35 14.50 14.39 30.75
CA ASP A 35 14.10 13.22 31.53
C ASP A 35 13.68 12.06 30.57
N ALA A 36 14.45 10.99 30.62
CA ALA A 36 14.22 9.82 29.74
C ALA A 36 12.87 9.13 30.02
N SER A 37 12.41 9.19 31.28
CA SER A 37 11.13 8.61 31.69
C SER A 37 9.95 9.35 31.06
N VAL A 38 10.00 10.70 31.18
CA VAL A 38 8.96 11.57 30.59
C VAL A 38 8.95 11.46 29.07
N ARG A 39 10.13 11.50 28.45
CA ARG A 39 10.23 11.28 26.98
C ARG A 39 9.66 9.94 26.56
N GLY A 40 9.96 8.87 27.29
CA GLY A 40 9.42 7.54 27.01
C GLY A 40 7.89 7.52 26.99
N ILE A 41 7.24 8.14 27.98
CA ILE A 41 5.76 8.22 28.04
C ILE A 41 5.20 9.01 26.84
N LEU A 42 5.82 10.14 26.51
CA LEU A 42 5.38 10.96 25.37
C LEU A 42 5.54 10.21 24.04
N VAL A 43 6.68 9.54 23.84
CA VAL A 43 6.94 8.73 22.65
C VAL A 43 5.87 7.64 22.50
N GLU A 44 5.57 6.87 23.55
CA GLU A 44 4.55 5.81 23.48
C GLU A 44 3.15 6.36 23.14
N ARG A 45 2.78 7.51 23.69
CA ARG A 45 1.51 8.16 23.33
C ARG A 45 1.48 8.60 21.86
N MET A 46 2.57 9.19 21.34
CA MET A 46 2.69 9.58 19.95
C MET A 46 2.64 8.37 19.00
N LEU A 47 3.30 7.25 19.37
CA LEU A 47 3.23 5.99 18.64
C LEU A 47 1.81 5.44 18.60
N GLY A 48 1.07 5.51 19.72
CA GLY A 48 -0.32 5.09 19.78
C GLY A 48 -1.22 5.85 18.78
N VAL A 49 -1.07 7.18 18.74
CA VAL A 49 -1.82 8.01 17.76
C VAL A 49 -1.42 7.67 16.32
N LEU A 50 -0.13 7.45 16.09
CA LEU A 50 0.38 7.07 14.76
C LEU A 50 -0.19 5.73 14.28
N LEU A 51 -0.26 4.73 15.15
CA LEU A 51 -0.85 3.42 14.86
C LEU A 51 -2.33 3.53 14.53
N GLN A 52 -3.10 4.28 15.33
CA GLN A 52 -4.51 4.50 15.06
C GLN A 52 -4.74 5.18 13.70
N ALA A 53 -3.93 6.20 13.37
CA ALA A 53 -4.00 6.86 12.08
C ALA A 53 -3.68 5.88 10.93
N ARG A 54 -2.70 5.00 11.12
CA ARG A 54 -2.32 3.97 10.16
C ARG A 54 -3.44 2.97 9.92
N GLU A 55 -4.05 2.45 10.98
CA GLU A 55 -5.19 1.54 10.89
C GLU A 55 -6.38 2.17 10.16
N ALA A 56 -6.70 3.43 10.48
CA ALA A 56 -7.75 4.15 9.80
C ALA A 56 -7.48 4.32 8.29
N GLN A 57 -6.25 4.64 7.90
CA GLN A 57 -5.84 4.73 6.50
C GLN A 57 -5.97 3.39 5.77
N VAL A 58 -5.55 2.30 6.39
CA VAL A 58 -5.69 0.95 5.83
C VAL A 58 -7.16 0.57 5.67
N SER A 59 -8.01 0.90 6.66
CA SER A 59 -9.45 0.62 6.59
C SER A 59 -10.10 1.34 5.40
N VAL A 60 -9.85 2.65 5.27
CA VAL A 60 -10.37 3.43 4.14
C VAL A 60 -9.88 2.89 2.80
N ALA A 61 -8.59 2.55 2.70
CA ALA A 61 -8.04 1.99 1.47
C ALA A 61 -8.67 0.65 1.10
N ARG A 62 -8.96 -0.22 2.08
CA ARG A 62 -9.67 -1.50 1.88
C ARG A 62 -11.06 -1.28 1.29
N GLU A 63 -11.82 -0.37 1.88
CA GLU A 63 -13.17 -0.05 1.40
C GLU A 63 -13.15 0.54 -0.01
N CYS A 64 -12.25 1.48 -0.28
CA CYS A 64 -12.09 2.07 -1.61
C CYS A 64 -11.68 1.02 -2.65
N LEU A 65 -10.76 0.12 -2.31
CA LEU A 65 -10.35 -0.97 -3.19
C LEU A 65 -11.51 -1.94 -3.47
N ALA A 66 -12.32 -2.27 -2.47
CA ALA A 66 -13.49 -3.13 -2.66
C ALA A 66 -14.47 -2.51 -3.66
N VAL A 67 -14.78 -1.24 -3.50
CA VAL A 67 -15.63 -0.50 -4.46
C VAL A 67 -15.01 -0.44 -5.85
N TYR A 68 -13.73 -0.13 -5.95
CA TYR A 68 -13.03 0.01 -7.22
C TYR A 68 -12.91 -1.30 -8.00
N THR A 69 -12.62 -2.39 -7.28
CA THR A 69 -12.40 -3.72 -7.90
C THR A 69 -13.70 -4.50 -8.11
N GLY A 70 -14.77 -4.17 -7.38
CA GLY A 70 -16.00 -4.96 -7.32
C GLY A 70 -15.84 -6.28 -6.57
N LEU A 71 -14.77 -6.42 -5.77
CA LEU A 71 -14.49 -7.56 -4.90
C LEU A 71 -14.78 -7.18 -3.44
N ASP A 72 -14.77 -8.15 -2.53
CA ASP A 72 -14.76 -7.84 -1.11
C ASP A 72 -13.44 -7.19 -0.66
N THR A 73 -13.42 -6.69 0.57
CA THR A 73 -12.28 -5.95 1.12
C THR A 73 -11.00 -6.77 1.21
N GLU A 74 -11.12 -8.07 1.48
CA GLU A 74 -9.99 -8.99 1.60
C GLU A 74 -9.38 -9.28 0.23
N ARG A 75 -10.20 -9.69 -0.74
CA ARG A 75 -9.74 -9.95 -2.10
C ARG A 75 -9.22 -8.68 -2.79
N GLY A 76 -9.82 -7.52 -2.51
CA GLY A 76 -9.31 -6.24 -3.01
C GLY A 76 -7.87 -5.95 -2.59
N LEU A 77 -7.52 -6.23 -1.32
CA LEU A 77 -6.14 -6.11 -0.84
C LEU A 77 -5.19 -7.13 -1.48
N LEU A 78 -5.62 -8.38 -1.60
CA LEU A 78 -4.81 -9.44 -2.22
C LEU A 78 -4.53 -9.13 -3.69
N VAL A 79 -5.50 -8.56 -4.40
CA VAL A 79 -5.30 -8.08 -5.78
C VAL A 79 -4.31 -6.91 -5.85
N LEU A 80 -4.33 -5.99 -4.89
CA LEU A 80 -3.32 -4.92 -4.78
C LEU A 80 -1.92 -5.51 -4.55
N THR A 81 -1.79 -6.49 -3.66
CA THR A 81 -0.54 -7.22 -3.42
C THR A 81 -0.09 -7.97 -4.68
N TRP A 82 -1.01 -8.57 -5.42
CA TRP A 82 -0.73 -9.17 -6.72
C TRP A 82 -0.23 -8.16 -7.76
N ALA A 83 -0.70 -6.92 -7.68
CA ALA A 83 -0.18 -5.81 -8.47
C ALA A 83 1.20 -5.30 -7.98
N GLN A 84 1.83 -6.01 -7.03
CA GLN A 84 3.11 -5.67 -6.41
C GLN A 84 3.12 -4.30 -5.72
N ALA A 85 1.97 -3.91 -5.17
CA ALA A 85 1.82 -2.67 -4.44
C ALA A 85 1.27 -2.89 -3.04
N THR A 86 1.63 -1.99 -2.15
CA THR A 86 1.10 -1.93 -0.79
C THR A 86 0.05 -0.83 -0.68
N VAL A 87 -0.79 -0.89 0.36
CA VAL A 87 -1.74 0.18 0.68
C VAL A 87 -1.04 1.53 0.79
N TYR A 88 0.16 1.55 1.36
CA TYR A 88 0.91 2.79 1.58
C TYR A 88 1.47 3.37 0.29
N GLN A 89 1.91 2.53 -0.65
CA GLN A 89 2.29 2.98 -1.99
C GLN A 89 1.09 3.58 -2.72
N LEU A 90 -0.07 2.92 -2.65
CA LEU A 90 -1.31 3.45 -3.22
C LEU A 90 -1.66 4.82 -2.61
N LEU A 91 -1.70 4.94 -1.29
CA LEU A 91 -2.00 6.19 -0.60
C LEU A 91 -0.97 7.30 -0.91
N SER A 92 0.31 6.96 -0.98
CA SER A 92 1.37 7.90 -1.36
C SER A 92 1.18 8.43 -2.78
N GLN A 93 0.82 7.57 -3.73
CA GLN A 93 0.57 7.97 -5.12
C GLN A 93 -0.70 8.82 -5.24
N VAL A 94 -1.76 8.50 -4.47
CA VAL A 94 -2.99 9.32 -4.42
C VAL A 94 -2.67 10.72 -3.86
N SER A 95 -1.91 10.80 -2.77
CA SER A 95 -1.50 12.10 -2.19
C SER A 95 -0.65 12.91 -3.17
N ALA A 96 0.35 12.28 -3.79
CA ALA A 96 1.20 12.94 -4.79
C ALA A 96 0.42 13.42 -6.02
N ARG A 97 -0.64 12.69 -6.40
CA ARG A 97 -1.54 13.14 -7.48
C ARG A 97 -2.37 14.35 -7.06
N ALA A 98 -2.96 14.32 -5.86
CA ALA A 98 -3.74 15.44 -5.33
C ALA A 98 -2.87 16.71 -5.20
N ASP A 99 -1.62 16.58 -4.76
CA ASP A 99 -0.69 17.70 -4.66
C ASP A 99 -0.34 18.29 -6.05
N ARG A 100 -0.17 17.43 -7.06
CA ARG A 100 0.05 17.88 -8.45
C ARG A 100 -1.16 18.61 -9.00
N ASP A 101 -2.35 18.02 -8.87
CA ASP A 101 -3.59 18.63 -9.37
C ASP A 101 -3.83 19.99 -8.71
N ALA A 102 -3.55 20.14 -7.41
CA ALA A 102 -3.62 21.42 -6.71
C ALA A 102 -2.60 22.45 -7.25
N THR A 103 -1.37 22.01 -7.55
CA THR A 103 -0.30 22.87 -8.10
C THR A 103 -0.61 23.28 -9.53
N GLU A 104 -1.12 22.37 -10.37
CA GLU A 104 -1.52 22.66 -11.76
C GLU A 104 -2.73 23.62 -11.82
N ALA A 105 -3.66 23.52 -10.88
CA ALA A 105 -4.76 24.46 -10.74
C ALA A 105 -4.30 25.89 -10.43
N LEU A 106 -3.19 26.03 -9.67
CA LEU A 106 -2.60 27.32 -9.33
C LEU A 106 -1.68 27.89 -10.43
N SER A 107 -1.14 27.04 -11.31
CA SER A 107 -0.19 27.44 -12.35
C SER A 107 -0.37 26.61 -13.63
N PRO A 108 -1.35 26.95 -14.49
CA PRO A 108 -1.66 26.19 -15.71
C PRO A 108 -0.52 26.09 -16.74
N ALA A 109 0.49 26.98 -16.64
CA ALA A 109 1.65 26.99 -17.52
C ALA A 109 2.68 25.88 -17.22
N ALA A 110 2.54 25.20 -16.10
CA ALA A 110 3.47 24.14 -15.65
C ALA A 110 3.08 22.72 -16.10
N ARG A 111 2.25 22.57 -17.15
CA ARG A 111 1.99 21.25 -17.75
C ARG A 111 3.29 20.68 -18.29
N ALA A 112 3.99 19.96 -17.43
CA ALA A 112 5.13 19.17 -17.82
C ALA A 112 4.70 18.05 -18.77
N ALA A 113 5.59 17.73 -19.72
CA ALA A 113 5.39 16.67 -20.69
C ALA A 113 4.81 15.41 -20.04
N GLU A 114 3.83 14.80 -20.72
CA GLU A 114 3.10 13.58 -20.31
C GLU A 114 4.04 12.44 -19.90
N GLN A 115 4.46 12.44 -18.66
CA GLN A 115 4.99 11.22 -18.08
C GLN A 115 3.81 10.34 -17.65
N PRO A 116 3.87 9.02 -17.91
CA PRO A 116 2.81 8.11 -17.50
C PRO A 116 2.59 8.24 -15.99
N ASP A 117 1.34 8.51 -15.59
CA ASP A 117 0.99 8.66 -14.19
C ASP A 117 1.12 7.32 -13.47
N PRO A 118 1.99 7.19 -12.47
CA PRO A 118 2.20 5.94 -11.76
C PRO A 118 0.93 5.45 -11.04
N LEU A 119 0.07 6.35 -10.56
CA LEU A 119 -1.21 5.99 -9.95
C LEU A 119 -2.15 5.35 -10.98
N LEU A 120 -2.28 5.95 -12.17
CA LEU A 120 -3.15 5.39 -13.21
C LEU A 120 -2.63 4.04 -13.71
N SER A 121 -1.32 3.87 -13.81
CA SER A 121 -0.70 2.59 -14.16
C SER A 121 -0.99 1.52 -13.11
N LEU A 122 -0.84 1.84 -11.82
CA LEU A 122 -1.16 0.94 -10.72
C LEU A 122 -2.65 0.58 -10.71
N LEU A 123 -3.54 1.56 -10.84
CA LEU A 123 -4.98 1.31 -10.87
C LEU A 123 -5.39 0.44 -12.07
N ALA A 124 -4.80 0.65 -13.24
CA ALA A 124 -5.03 -0.19 -14.41
C ALA A 124 -4.59 -1.64 -14.17
N ASP A 125 -3.46 -1.83 -13.48
CA ASP A 125 -2.96 -3.14 -13.09
C ASP A 125 -3.88 -3.85 -12.08
N VAL A 126 -4.31 -3.13 -11.04
CA VAL A 126 -5.28 -3.64 -10.06
C VAL A 126 -6.58 -4.05 -10.77
N ARG A 127 -7.10 -3.21 -11.67
CA ARG A 127 -8.34 -3.51 -12.40
C ARG A 127 -8.21 -4.75 -13.30
N ARG A 128 -7.09 -4.92 -14.00
CA ARG A 128 -6.86 -6.12 -14.82
C ARG A 128 -6.87 -7.40 -13.97
N ARG A 129 -6.18 -7.37 -12.83
CA ARG A 129 -6.10 -8.53 -11.91
C ARG A 129 -7.42 -8.79 -11.21
N SER A 130 -8.15 -7.76 -10.83
CA SER A 130 -9.49 -7.93 -10.24
C SER A 130 -10.48 -8.56 -11.24
N ALA A 131 -10.41 -8.17 -12.50
CA ALA A 131 -11.23 -8.80 -13.54
C ALA A 131 -10.91 -10.29 -13.71
N VAL A 132 -9.64 -10.67 -13.62
CA VAL A 132 -9.22 -12.10 -13.65
C VAL A 132 -9.72 -12.81 -12.40
N ALA A 133 -9.53 -12.25 -11.21
CA ALA A 133 -9.97 -12.84 -9.95
C ALA A 133 -11.50 -13.03 -9.92
N SER A 134 -12.25 -12.05 -10.42
CA SER A 134 -13.70 -12.14 -10.54
C SER A 134 -14.15 -13.18 -11.56
N LYS A 135 -13.53 -13.18 -12.75
CA LYS A 135 -13.90 -14.11 -13.84
C LYS A 135 -13.61 -15.56 -13.50
N LEU A 136 -12.56 -15.82 -12.73
CA LEU A 136 -12.18 -17.16 -12.28
C LEU A 136 -12.77 -17.52 -10.90
N GLU A 137 -13.60 -16.66 -10.34
CA GLU A 137 -14.23 -16.82 -9.02
C GLU A 137 -13.23 -17.15 -7.90
N LEU A 138 -12.01 -16.55 -7.97
CA LEU A 138 -10.96 -16.83 -7.01
C LEU A 138 -11.36 -16.39 -5.61
N SER A 139 -11.31 -17.32 -4.66
CA SER A 139 -11.48 -17.00 -3.25
C SER A 139 -10.27 -16.26 -2.67
N ALA A 140 -10.41 -15.62 -1.51
CA ALA A 140 -9.29 -15.00 -0.80
C ALA A 140 -8.18 -16.01 -0.51
N VAL A 141 -8.54 -17.21 -0.05
CA VAL A 141 -7.59 -18.30 0.25
C VAL A 141 -6.77 -18.69 -0.98
N LEU A 142 -7.43 -18.84 -2.15
CA LEU A 142 -6.71 -19.18 -3.40
C LEU A 142 -5.78 -18.06 -3.86
N LEU A 143 -6.18 -16.80 -3.68
CA LEU A 143 -5.32 -15.65 -3.99
C LEU A 143 -4.14 -15.58 -3.05
N GLU A 144 -4.35 -15.84 -1.75
CA GLU A 144 -3.29 -15.85 -0.75
C GLU A 144 -2.27 -16.97 -1.02
N ASP A 145 -2.74 -18.19 -1.26
CA ASP A 145 -1.92 -19.32 -1.66
C ASP A 145 -1.11 -19.01 -2.93
N PHE A 146 -1.74 -18.39 -3.92
CA PHE A 146 -1.07 -17.99 -5.15
C PHE A 146 0.04 -16.96 -4.87
N LEU A 147 -0.21 -15.97 -4.04
CA LEU A 147 0.78 -14.95 -3.67
C LEU A 147 1.94 -15.55 -2.87
N GLN A 148 1.64 -16.50 -2.00
CA GLN A 148 2.65 -17.15 -1.16
C GLN A 148 3.53 -18.15 -1.93
N TYR A 149 2.93 -18.96 -2.80
CA TYR A 149 3.60 -20.09 -3.46
C TYR A 149 3.83 -19.89 -4.96
N GLY A 150 3.15 -18.94 -5.57
CA GLY A 150 3.23 -18.67 -7.02
C GLY A 150 4.53 -18.03 -7.50
N HIS A 151 5.40 -17.62 -6.57
CA HIS A 151 6.71 -17.00 -6.86
C HIS A 151 7.87 -17.99 -6.90
N THR A 152 7.62 -19.24 -7.21
CA THR A 152 8.71 -20.22 -7.39
C THR A 152 9.56 -19.86 -8.62
N ALA A 153 10.85 -20.19 -8.57
CA ALA A 153 11.85 -19.74 -9.56
C ALA A 153 11.48 -20.05 -11.04
N TRP A 154 10.69 -21.10 -11.29
CA TRP A 154 10.25 -21.47 -12.64
C TRP A 154 9.13 -20.55 -13.21
N MET A 155 8.44 -19.78 -12.35
CA MET A 155 7.50 -18.72 -12.76
C MET A 155 8.18 -17.39 -13.06
N ALA A 156 9.49 -17.32 -12.96
CA ALA A 156 10.26 -16.09 -13.06
C ALA A 156 10.58 -15.66 -14.50
N GLN A 157 10.20 -16.42 -15.52
CA GLN A 157 10.41 -16.07 -16.92
C GLN A 157 9.25 -15.26 -17.52
N ASP A 158 9.48 -14.63 -18.67
CA ASP A 158 8.61 -13.61 -19.29
C ASP A 158 7.13 -14.02 -19.53
N ASP A 159 6.81 -15.30 -19.42
CA ASP A 159 5.44 -15.85 -19.51
C ASP A 159 4.67 -15.87 -18.16
N ARG A 160 5.16 -15.16 -17.15
CA ARG A 160 4.58 -15.15 -15.78
C ARG A 160 3.08 -14.96 -15.72
N HIS A 161 2.54 -14.10 -16.57
CA HIS A 161 1.10 -13.82 -16.56
C HIS A 161 0.24 -15.00 -17.06
N LEU A 162 0.66 -15.68 -18.13
CA LEU A 162 -0.08 -16.80 -18.68
C LEU A 162 0.02 -18.04 -17.80
N LEU A 163 1.21 -18.33 -17.27
CA LEU A 163 1.41 -19.47 -16.37
C LEU A 163 0.71 -19.26 -15.02
N SER A 164 0.71 -18.04 -14.47
CA SER A 164 0.01 -17.74 -13.21
C SER A 164 -1.50 -17.83 -13.35
N ILE A 165 -2.09 -17.35 -14.45
CA ILE A 165 -3.52 -17.50 -14.78
C ILE A 165 -3.85 -18.98 -14.95
N ARG A 166 -3.00 -19.75 -15.64
CA ARG A 166 -3.19 -21.18 -15.85
C ARG A 166 -3.17 -21.96 -14.54
N THR A 167 -2.25 -21.65 -13.63
CA THR A 167 -2.16 -22.27 -12.30
C THR A 167 -3.39 -21.95 -11.45
N LEU A 168 -3.85 -20.71 -11.45
CA LEU A 168 -5.05 -20.28 -10.76
C LEU A 168 -6.30 -20.99 -11.32
N TYR A 169 -6.40 -21.11 -12.65
CA TYR A 169 -7.50 -21.82 -13.30
C TYR A 169 -7.56 -23.29 -12.87
N TYR A 170 -6.43 -24.00 -12.90
CA TYR A 170 -6.39 -25.41 -12.50
C TYR A 170 -6.74 -25.60 -11.02
N ARG A 171 -6.29 -24.71 -10.15
CA ARG A 171 -6.65 -24.78 -8.73
C ARG A 171 -8.11 -24.48 -8.46
N SER A 172 -8.68 -23.48 -9.13
CA SER A 172 -10.11 -23.17 -9.01
C SER A 172 -11.03 -24.25 -9.58
N ALA A 173 -10.55 -25.04 -10.56
CA ALA A 173 -11.30 -26.13 -11.16
C ALA A 173 -11.21 -27.45 -10.39
N LEU A 174 -10.25 -27.57 -9.45
CA LEU A 174 -9.99 -28.78 -8.66
C LEU A 174 -10.46 -28.68 -7.20
N GLY A 175 -10.86 -27.49 -6.76
CA GLY A 175 -11.39 -27.21 -5.42
C GLY A 175 -12.88 -27.17 -5.38
#